data_b401b7e7a3c453fc4c06b553eb39cfbd
#
_entry.id   b401b7e7a3c453fc4c06b553eb39cfbd
#
_cell.length_a   1.000
_cell.length_b   1.000
_cell.length_c   1.000
_cell.angle_alpha   90.00
_cell.angle_beta   90.00
_cell.angle_gamma   90.00
#
_symmetry.space_group_name_H-M   'P 1'
#
loop_
_entity.id
_entity.type
_entity.pdbx_description
1 polymer ?
#
loop_
_entity_poly.entity_id
_entity_poly.type
_entity_poly.pdbx_seq_one_letter_code
_entity_poly.pdbx_strand_id
1 'polypeptide(L)'
;VAKVSIVTNKGQTTRALSHGVAIEGNAQIVFVDTPGIFRPKRRLDRAMVKSAWGGAADADLTVFLIEAHRGVTEGVDGIMEALKDLPKGKAIALAINKIDKVHAEELLALTKAMNEAFDFVETFLISAEKGHGCDALKTWIAGEVPEGPWLYPEDQIADLPLRMLAAETTREKLTLRLHQELPYQLTVETEAWEERKDGAGKRDQLIYGRRDGHKGIVLGKGGESIKAVST
;
A
#
# COMPACT_ATOMS: atom_id res chain seq x y z
N VAL A 1 0.97 5.93 -14.85
CA VAL A 1 0.89 4.73 -14.01
C VAL A 1 -0.53 4.63 -13.48
N ALA A 2 -1.18 3.48 -13.69
CA ALA A 2 -2.52 3.27 -13.17
C ALA A 2 -2.48 3.08 -11.64
N LYS A 3 -3.51 3.59 -10.98
CA LYS A 3 -3.63 3.56 -9.54
C LYS A 3 -4.35 2.28 -9.11
N VAL A 4 -3.67 1.43 -8.37
CA VAL A 4 -4.18 0.12 -7.94
C VAL A 4 -4.49 0.05 -6.44
N SER A 5 -3.99 1.00 -5.64
CA SER A 5 -4.22 1.09 -4.19
C SER A 5 -4.54 2.51 -3.76
N ILE A 6 -5.08 2.69 -2.55
CA ILE A 6 -5.38 3.99 -1.97
C ILE A 6 -4.09 4.80 -1.78
N VAL A 7 -4.06 6.01 -2.32
CA VAL A 7 -2.96 6.96 -2.16
C VAL A 7 -3.42 8.16 -1.33
N THR A 8 -2.94 8.27 -0.12
CA THR A 8 -3.23 9.40 0.79
C THR A 8 -2.00 9.75 1.63
N ASN A 9 -2.04 10.92 2.27
CA ASN A 9 -1.07 11.32 3.28
C ASN A 9 -1.31 10.66 4.66
N LYS A 10 -2.38 9.86 4.80
CA LYS A 10 -2.71 9.11 6.02
C LYS A 10 -2.14 7.71 5.94
N GLY A 11 -1.60 7.21 7.05
CA GLY A 11 -1.08 5.85 7.14
C GLY A 11 -2.17 4.79 7.29
N GLN A 12 -1.79 3.51 7.17
CA GLN A 12 -2.65 2.34 7.43
C GLN A 12 -3.93 2.29 6.57
N THR A 13 -3.82 2.65 5.31
CA THR A 13 -4.95 2.65 4.37
C THR A 13 -5.18 1.29 3.72
N THR A 14 -4.14 0.51 3.50
CA THR A 14 -4.21 -0.86 2.97
C THR A 14 -4.67 -1.82 4.07
N ARG A 15 -5.73 -2.59 3.81
CA ARG A 15 -6.33 -3.52 4.79
C ARG A 15 -6.23 -4.98 4.39
N ALA A 16 -6.12 -5.26 3.11
CA ALA A 16 -5.96 -6.57 2.54
C ALA A 16 -4.81 -6.54 1.53
N LEU A 17 -4.25 -7.70 1.21
CA LEU A 17 -3.29 -7.80 0.12
C LEU A 17 -3.96 -7.38 -1.19
N SER A 18 -3.26 -6.59 -1.98
CA SER A 18 -3.63 -6.28 -3.34
C SER A 18 -2.42 -6.46 -4.26
N HIS A 19 -2.67 -6.90 -5.48
CA HIS A 19 -1.62 -7.16 -6.45
C HIS A 19 -1.63 -6.07 -7.52
N GLY A 20 -0.49 -5.42 -7.70
CA GLY A 20 -0.23 -4.53 -8.81
C GLY A 20 0.74 -5.19 -9.78
N VAL A 21 0.44 -5.14 -11.07
CA VAL A 21 1.28 -5.72 -12.11
C VAL A 21 2.03 -4.62 -12.84
N ALA A 22 3.32 -4.80 -13.02
CA ALA A 22 4.15 -3.94 -13.85
C ALA A 22 5.08 -4.75 -14.74
N ILE A 23 5.35 -4.21 -15.91
CA ILE A 23 6.31 -4.79 -16.85
C ILE A 23 7.54 -3.89 -16.88
N GLU A 24 8.73 -4.53 -16.84
CA GLU A 24 10.01 -3.88 -17.03
C GLU A 24 10.89 -4.76 -17.91
N GLY A 25 11.14 -4.30 -19.15
CA GLY A 25 11.80 -5.14 -20.16
C GLY A 25 11.01 -6.42 -20.43
N ASN A 26 11.63 -7.57 -20.20
CA ASN A 26 11.01 -8.89 -20.35
C ASN A 26 10.43 -9.45 -19.03
N ALA A 27 10.59 -8.74 -17.92
CA ALA A 27 10.11 -9.18 -16.61
C ALA A 27 8.71 -8.68 -16.31
N GLN A 28 7.86 -9.55 -15.79
CA GLN A 28 6.59 -9.18 -15.16
C GLN A 28 6.78 -9.16 -13.64
N ILE A 29 6.64 -8.00 -13.04
CA ILE A 29 6.73 -7.80 -11.59
C ILE A 29 5.31 -7.77 -11.02
N VAL A 30 5.03 -8.66 -10.09
CA VAL A 30 3.78 -8.64 -9.32
C VAL A 30 4.05 -8.05 -7.94
N PHE A 31 3.70 -6.79 -7.76
CA PHE A 31 3.80 -6.12 -6.45
C PHE A 31 2.66 -6.57 -5.55
N VAL A 32 3.00 -7.11 -4.39
CA VAL A 32 2.03 -7.42 -3.34
C VAL A 32 2.00 -6.23 -2.36
N ASP A 33 1.00 -5.35 -2.50
CA ASP A 33 0.78 -4.27 -1.55
C ASP A 33 0.23 -4.84 -0.25
N THR A 34 0.98 -4.66 0.83
CA THR A 34 0.67 -5.23 2.13
C THR A 34 0.15 -4.16 3.09
N PRO A 35 -0.74 -4.51 4.03
CA PRO A 35 -1.00 -3.65 5.16
C PRO A 35 0.31 -3.26 5.88
N GLY A 36 0.40 -2.03 6.35
CA GLY A 36 1.56 -1.59 7.13
C GLY A 36 1.73 -2.45 8.39
N ILE A 37 2.98 -2.74 8.74
CA ILE A 37 3.32 -3.45 9.97
C ILE A 37 3.40 -2.46 11.12
N PHE A 38 2.62 -2.69 12.16
CA PHE A 38 2.54 -1.84 13.34
C PHE A 38 2.14 -2.66 14.57
N ARG A 39 2.24 -2.08 15.76
CA ARG A 39 1.82 -2.75 17.00
C ARG A 39 0.29 -2.91 17.02
N PRO A 40 -0.25 -4.13 16.91
CA PRO A 40 -1.70 -4.34 16.75
C PRO A 40 -2.43 -4.11 18.08
N LYS A 41 -3.49 -3.31 18.04
CA LYS A 41 -4.35 -3.02 19.20
C LYS A 41 -5.72 -3.72 19.12
N ARG A 42 -6.21 -4.00 17.92
CA ARG A 42 -7.55 -4.56 17.65
C ARG A 42 -7.43 -5.92 16.94
N ARG A 43 -8.53 -6.66 16.86
CA ARG A 43 -8.58 -7.93 16.12
C ARG A 43 -8.25 -7.75 14.63
N LEU A 44 -8.79 -6.69 14.02
CA LEU A 44 -8.48 -6.35 12.62
C LEU A 44 -6.98 -6.07 12.43
N ASP A 45 -6.39 -5.30 13.34
CA ASP A 45 -4.95 -4.96 13.28
C ASP A 45 -4.07 -6.22 13.28
N ARG A 46 -4.42 -7.21 14.12
CA ARG A 46 -3.72 -8.50 14.15
C ARG A 46 -3.84 -9.27 12.85
N ALA A 47 -5.04 -9.25 12.23
CA ALA A 47 -5.26 -9.88 10.94
C ALA A 47 -4.45 -9.19 9.83
N MET A 48 -4.41 -7.86 9.82
CA MET A 48 -3.62 -7.05 8.88
C MET A 48 -2.13 -7.35 8.99
N VAL A 49 -1.57 -7.34 10.21
CA VAL A 49 -0.14 -7.65 10.44
C VAL A 49 0.18 -9.09 10.03
N LYS A 50 -0.69 -10.06 10.38
CA LYS A 50 -0.52 -11.45 9.94
C LYS A 50 -0.53 -11.58 8.41
N SER A 51 -1.43 -10.87 7.73
CA SER A 51 -1.52 -10.84 6.27
C SER A 51 -0.25 -10.25 5.63
N ALA A 52 0.29 -9.16 6.20
CA ALA A 52 1.53 -8.56 5.73
C ALA A 52 2.71 -9.53 5.81
N TRP A 53 2.89 -10.21 6.93
CA TRP A 53 3.93 -11.23 7.09
C TRP A 53 3.74 -12.44 6.18
N GLY A 54 2.49 -12.88 5.94
CA GLY A 54 2.19 -13.90 4.95
C GLY A 54 2.63 -13.50 3.56
N GLY A 55 2.26 -12.29 3.11
CA GLY A 55 2.69 -11.75 1.82
C GLY A 55 4.22 -11.66 1.68
N ALA A 56 4.93 -11.23 2.73
CA ALA A 56 6.38 -11.18 2.73
C ALA A 56 7.02 -12.59 2.69
N ALA A 57 6.42 -13.57 3.36
CA ALA A 57 6.91 -14.95 3.35
C ALA A 57 6.70 -15.64 2.00
N ASP A 58 5.61 -15.34 1.31
CA ASP A 58 5.25 -15.96 0.02
C ASP A 58 5.94 -15.30 -1.19
N ALA A 59 6.32 -14.02 -1.09
CA ALA A 59 6.97 -13.28 -2.18
C ALA A 59 8.38 -13.82 -2.49
N ASP A 60 8.84 -13.71 -3.73
CA ASP A 60 10.22 -14.06 -4.13
C ASP A 60 11.24 -13.06 -3.58
N LEU A 61 10.86 -11.78 -3.51
CA LEU A 61 11.66 -10.66 -3.04
C LEU A 61 10.84 -9.82 -2.06
N THR A 62 11.44 -9.35 -0.99
CA THR A 62 10.81 -8.42 -0.04
C THR A 62 11.49 -7.05 -0.09
N VAL A 63 10.72 -5.99 -0.24
CA VAL A 63 11.20 -4.62 -0.10
C VAL A 63 10.71 -4.05 1.22
N PHE A 64 11.63 -3.80 2.15
CA PHE A 64 11.32 -3.13 3.41
C PHE A 64 11.32 -1.62 3.21
N LEU A 65 10.16 -1.00 3.35
CA LEU A 65 9.94 0.42 3.09
C LEU A 65 9.87 1.21 4.40
N ILE A 66 10.73 2.22 4.55
CA ILE A 66 10.71 3.15 5.68
C ILE A 66 10.63 4.61 5.20
N GLU A 67 10.21 5.51 6.10
CA GLU A 67 10.15 6.95 5.82
C GLU A 67 11.39 7.65 6.36
N ALA A 68 12.16 8.33 5.49
CA ALA A 68 13.43 8.98 5.85
C ALA A 68 13.29 9.94 7.05
N HIS A 69 12.24 10.78 7.05
CA HIS A 69 12.05 11.81 8.08
C HIS A 69 11.63 11.28 9.46
N ARG A 70 11.28 10.00 9.56
CA ARG A 70 10.96 9.36 10.85
C ARG A 70 12.16 8.69 11.48
N GLY A 71 13.19 8.40 10.68
CA GLY A 71 14.37 7.69 11.14
C GLY A 71 14.09 6.28 11.66
N VAL A 72 14.99 5.75 12.46
CA VAL A 72 14.83 4.47 13.15
C VAL A 72 13.93 4.67 14.37
N THR A 73 12.81 3.95 14.38
CA THR A 73 11.84 3.94 15.49
C THR A 73 11.77 2.56 16.11
N GLU A 74 11.23 2.43 17.34
CA GLU A 74 10.96 1.10 17.94
C GLU A 74 10.16 0.17 17.01
N GLY A 75 9.28 0.75 16.18
CA GLY A 75 8.51 -0.03 15.19
C GLY A 75 9.39 -0.58 14.08
N VAL A 76 10.38 0.20 13.61
CA VAL A 76 11.36 -0.23 12.60
C VAL A 76 12.25 -1.33 13.16
N ASP A 77 12.76 -1.16 14.39
CA ASP A 77 13.59 -2.16 15.07
C ASP A 77 12.83 -3.49 15.24
N GLY A 78 11.59 -3.42 15.69
CA GLY A 78 10.75 -4.61 15.85
C GLY A 78 10.46 -5.32 14.52
N ILE A 79 10.36 -4.59 13.42
CA ILE A 79 10.19 -5.19 12.08
C ILE A 79 11.51 -5.83 11.63
N MET A 80 12.65 -5.18 11.81
CA MET A 80 13.95 -5.75 11.45
C MET A 80 14.24 -7.06 12.18
N GLU A 81 13.89 -7.14 13.48
CA GLU A 81 13.98 -8.43 14.20
C GLU A 81 13.09 -9.50 13.60
N ALA A 82 11.85 -9.16 13.25
CA ALA A 82 10.92 -10.12 12.66
C ALA A 82 11.28 -10.50 11.21
N LEU A 83 12.00 -9.65 10.45
CA LEU A 83 12.52 -10.01 9.14
C LEU A 83 13.54 -11.16 9.20
N LYS A 84 14.22 -11.36 10.33
CA LYS A 84 15.15 -12.48 10.55
C LYS A 84 14.43 -13.84 10.60
N ASP A 85 13.12 -13.84 10.88
CA ASP A 85 12.28 -15.04 10.94
C ASP A 85 11.72 -15.43 9.56
N LEU A 86 11.93 -14.62 8.51
CA LEU A 86 11.56 -14.96 7.15
C LEU A 86 12.36 -16.20 6.66
N PRO A 87 11.84 -16.94 5.67
CA PRO A 87 12.55 -18.11 5.13
C PRO A 87 13.98 -17.76 4.71
N LYS A 88 14.93 -18.61 5.09
CA LYS A 88 16.35 -18.42 4.76
C LYS A 88 16.57 -18.32 3.26
N GLY A 89 17.45 -17.42 2.85
CA GLY A 89 17.79 -17.19 1.44
C GLY A 89 16.85 -16.23 0.73
N LYS A 90 15.87 -15.65 1.42
CA LYS A 90 15.00 -14.63 0.86
C LYS A 90 15.77 -13.31 0.72
N ALA A 91 15.75 -12.73 -0.49
CA ALA A 91 16.32 -11.42 -0.73
C ALA A 91 15.44 -10.33 -0.09
N ILE A 92 16.03 -9.50 0.77
CA ILE A 92 15.36 -8.39 1.43
C ILE A 92 16.11 -7.11 1.09
N ALA A 93 15.49 -6.22 0.31
CA ALA A 93 16.03 -4.89 0.02
C ALA A 93 15.42 -3.84 0.93
N LEU A 94 16.16 -2.77 1.19
CA LEU A 94 15.69 -1.59 1.90
C LEU A 94 15.32 -0.49 0.91
N ALA A 95 14.15 0.14 1.08
CA ALA A 95 13.79 1.37 0.38
C ALA A 95 13.51 2.48 1.39
N ILE A 96 14.37 3.49 1.43
CA ILE A 96 14.19 4.69 2.26
C ILE A 96 13.44 5.72 1.43
N ASN A 97 12.15 5.92 1.75
CA ASN A 97 11.24 6.79 1.00
C ASN A 97 11.14 8.19 1.64
N LYS A 98 10.61 9.12 0.86
CA LYS A 98 10.44 10.54 1.22
C LYS A 98 11.78 11.26 1.49
N ILE A 99 12.80 10.90 0.71
CA ILE A 99 14.13 11.54 0.82
C ILE A 99 14.09 13.05 0.54
N ASP A 100 13.06 13.51 -0.15
CA ASP A 100 12.79 14.94 -0.40
C ASP A 100 12.43 15.75 0.86
N LYS A 101 12.25 15.08 2.01
CA LYS A 101 11.87 15.70 3.30
C LYS A 101 13.00 15.76 4.32
N VAL A 102 14.21 15.33 3.96
CA VAL A 102 15.38 15.29 4.86
C VAL A 102 16.62 15.83 4.18
N HIS A 103 17.59 16.25 4.97
CA HIS A 103 18.90 16.67 4.46
C HIS A 103 19.80 15.47 4.16
N ALA A 104 20.77 15.67 3.25
CA ALA A 104 21.66 14.59 2.81
C ALA A 104 22.45 13.94 3.94
N GLU A 105 22.87 14.71 4.94
CA GLU A 105 23.62 14.23 6.11
C GLU A 105 22.76 13.29 6.97
N GLU A 106 21.50 13.65 7.23
CA GLU A 106 20.54 12.81 7.97
C GLU A 106 20.25 11.51 7.21
N LEU A 107 20.10 11.62 5.88
CA LEU A 107 19.86 10.46 5.02
C LEU A 107 21.03 9.49 5.02
N LEU A 108 22.26 10.01 4.95
CA LEU A 108 23.48 9.20 5.02
C LEU A 108 23.60 8.47 6.37
N ALA A 109 23.35 9.18 7.46
CA ALA A 109 23.39 8.60 8.81
C ALA A 109 22.33 7.51 8.98
N LEU A 110 21.10 7.74 8.50
CA LEU A 110 20.02 6.76 8.54
C LEU A 110 20.37 5.52 7.71
N THR A 111 20.83 5.72 6.46
CA THR A 111 21.24 4.63 5.58
C THR A 111 22.31 3.76 6.22
N LYS A 112 23.32 4.38 6.83
CA LYS A 112 24.38 3.66 7.55
C LYS A 112 23.81 2.86 8.72
N ALA A 113 23.01 3.48 9.57
CA ALA A 113 22.43 2.82 10.75
C ALA A 113 21.56 1.61 10.36
N MET A 114 20.77 1.72 9.29
CA MET A 114 19.92 0.62 8.80
C MET A 114 20.76 -0.56 8.29
N ASN A 115 21.80 -0.30 7.50
CA ASN A 115 22.66 -1.36 6.95
C ASN A 115 23.61 -1.98 7.99
N GLU A 116 23.91 -1.27 9.09
CA GLU A 116 24.62 -1.85 10.25
C GLU A 116 23.70 -2.76 11.10
N ALA A 117 22.39 -2.46 11.12
CA ALA A 117 21.43 -3.21 11.94
C ALA A 117 20.89 -4.47 11.25
N PHE A 118 20.86 -4.50 9.91
CA PHE A 118 20.36 -5.63 9.11
C PHE A 118 21.10 -5.74 7.79
N ASP A 119 21.38 -6.97 7.34
CA ASP A 119 22.07 -7.27 6.07
C ASP A 119 21.09 -7.24 4.89
N PHE A 120 20.80 -6.04 4.40
CA PHE A 120 19.99 -5.86 3.20
C PHE A 120 20.81 -6.17 1.96
N VAL A 121 20.21 -6.89 0.99
CA VAL A 121 20.87 -7.21 -0.28
C VAL A 121 21.15 -5.96 -1.13
N GLU A 122 20.30 -4.93 -1.01
CA GLU A 122 20.43 -3.64 -1.69
C GLU A 122 19.67 -2.55 -0.92
N THR A 123 20.08 -1.28 -1.06
CA THR A 123 19.43 -0.13 -0.41
C THR A 123 19.12 0.96 -1.42
N PHE A 124 17.85 1.35 -1.51
CA PHE A 124 17.34 2.37 -2.42
C PHE A 124 16.90 3.62 -1.66
N LEU A 125 17.32 4.77 -2.18
CA LEU A 125 16.91 6.08 -1.72
C LEU A 125 15.88 6.62 -2.69
N ILE A 126 14.61 6.73 -2.26
CA ILE A 126 13.52 7.07 -3.17
C ILE A 126 12.65 8.24 -2.65
N SER A 127 12.02 8.93 -3.58
CA SER A 127 10.85 9.75 -3.33
C SER A 127 9.72 9.27 -4.25
N ALA A 128 8.84 8.41 -3.73
CA ALA A 128 7.75 7.85 -4.51
C ALA A 128 6.79 8.93 -5.04
N GLU A 129 6.63 10.04 -4.30
CA GLU A 129 5.81 11.18 -4.71
C GLU A 129 6.40 11.92 -5.93
N LYS A 130 7.74 12.04 -5.99
CA LYS A 130 8.45 12.74 -7.07
C LYS A 130 9.02 11.80 -8.14
N GLY A 131 8.92 10.49 -7.95
CA GLY A 131 9.48 9.49 -8.85
C GLY A 131 10.99 9.26 -8.73
N HIS A 132 11.69 10.02 -7.87
CA HIS A 132 13.14 9.89 -7.74
C HIS A 132 13.53 8.51 -7.21
N GLY A 133 14.49 7.84 -7.84
CA GLY A 133 15.00 6.54 -7.45
C GLY A 133 14.05 5.36 -7.70
N CYS A 134 12.78 5.61 -8.10
CA CYS A 134 11.79 4.55 -8.31
C CYS A 134 12.12 3.67 -9.52
N ASP A 135 12.65 4.25 -10.59
CA ASP A 135 13.04 3.48 -11.80
C ASP A 135 14.21 2.55 -11.51
N ALA A 136 15.22 3.01 -10.75
CA ALA A 136 16.35 2.19 -10.33
C ALA A 136 15.89 0.99 -9.49
N LEU A 137 15.00 1.22 -8.52
CA LEU A 137 14.39 0.15 -7.71
C LEU A 137 13.62 -0.84 -8.60
N LYS A 138 12.79 -0.34 -9.53
CA LYS A 138 12.00 -1.18 -10.43
C LYS A 138 12.89 -2.03 -11.35
N THR A 139 13.92 -1.43 -11.95
CA THR A 139 14.87 -2.13 -12.83
C THR A 139 15.64 -3.20 -12.05
N TRP A 140 16.07 -2.91 -10.83
CA TRP A 140 16.74 -3.88 -9.98
C TRP A 140 15.80 -5.05 -9.63
N ILE A 141 14.56 -4.80 -9.22
CA ILE A 141 13.56 -5.84 -8.97
C ILE A 141 13.38 -6.72 -10.21
N ALA A 142 13.30 -6.13 -11.40
CA ALA A 142 13.15 -6.87 -12.66
C ALA A 142 14.32 -7.84 -12.93
N GLY A 143 15.52 -7.53 -12.43
CA GLY A 143 16.69 -8.39 -12.51
C GLY A 143 16.72 -9.52 -11.48
N GLU A 144 16.02 -9.35 -10.34
CA GLU A 144 16.05 -10.29 -9.22
C GLU A 144 14.85 -11.28 -9.22
N VAL A 145 13.75 -10.96 -9.95
CA VAL A 145 12.61 -11.87 -10.04
C VAL A 145 13.01 -13.16 -10.78
N PRO A 146 12.52 -14.34 -10.33
CA PRO A 146 12.88 -15.61 -10.94
C PRO A 146 12.34 -15.72 -12.37
N GLU A 147 13.07 -16.47 -13.21
CA GLU A 147 12.61 -16.81 -14.54
C GLU A 147 11.36 -17.69 -14.49
N GLY A 148 10.34 -17.35 -15.28
CA GLY A 148 9.11 -18.10 -15.34
C GLY A 148 8.11 -17.54 -16.36
N PRO A 149 6.96 -18.20 -16.54
CA PRO A 149 5.90 -17.66 -17.38
C PRO A 149 5.25 -16.45 -16.71
N TRP A 150 4.77 -15.51 -17.50
CA TRP A 150 3.96 -14.41 -16.98
C TRP A 150 2.67 -14.95 -16.35
N LEU A 151 2.37 -14.43 -15.16
CA LEU A 151 1.20 -14.84 -14.38
C LEU A 151 -0.08 -14.13 -14.83
N TYR A 152 0.06 -12.94 -15.40
CA TYR A 152 -1.04 -12.07 -15.83
C TYR A 152 -0.88 -11.67 -17.30
N PRO A 153 -1.98 -11.38 -18.03
CA PRO A 153 -1.92 -10.75 -19.35
C PRO A 153 -1.13 -9.44 -19.34
N GLU A 154 -0.51 -9.09 -20.47
CA GLU A 154 0.35 -7.93 -20.61
C GLU A 154 -0.37 -6.59 -20.30
N ASP A 155 -1.65 -6.51 -20.59
CA ASP A 155 -2.50 -5.34 -20.36
C ASP A 155 -3.13 -5.29 -18.96
N GLN A 156 -2.94 -6.33 -18.14
CA GLN A 156 -3.48 -6.37 -16.79
C GLN A 156 -2.57 -5.62 -15.80
N ILE A 157 -3.10 -4.56 -15.18
CA ILE A 157 -2.37 -3.69 -14.25
C ILE A 157 -2.60 -4.01 -12.77
N ALA A 158 -3.64 -4.78 -12.45
CA ALA A 158 -3.99 -5.20 -11.11
C ALA A 158 -4.83 -6.47 -11.11
N ASP A 159 -4.72 -7.25 -10.05
CA ASP A 159 -5.58 -8.42 -9.79
C ASP A 159 -6.64 -8.05 -8.74
N LEU A 160 -7.50 -7.10 -9.10
CA LEU A 160 -8.61 -6.65 -8.27
C LEU A 160 -9.90 -6.68 -9.06
N PRO A 161 -10.96 -7.35 -8.55
CA PRO A 161 -12.29 -7.26 -9.14
C PRO A 161 -12.74 -5.79 -9.24
N LEU A 162 -13.35 -5.40 -10.36
CA LEU A 162 -13.82 -4.01 -10.58
C LEU A 162 -14.71 -3.48 -9.44
N ARG A 163 -15.51 -4.34 -8.82
CA ARG A 163 -16.33 -3.99 -7.65
C ARG A 163 -15.48 -3.57 -6.46
N MET A 164 -14.35 -4.27 -6.24
CA MET A 164 -13.43 -3.97 -5.14
C MET A 164 -12.64 -2.69 -5.41
N LEU A 165 -12.19 -2.49 -6.65
CA LEU A 165 -11.52 -1.26 -7.07
C LEU A 165 -12.43 -0.03 -6.89
N ALA A 166 -13.72 -0.16 -7.24
CA ALA A 166 -14.70 0.91 -7.03
C ALA A 166 -14.93 1.21 -5.53
N ALA A 167 -15.01 0.18 -4.70
CA ALA A 167 -15.14 0.35 -3.24
C ALA A 167 -13.92 1.04 -2.65
N GLU A 168 -12.70 0.64 -3.05
CA GLU A 168 -11.45 1.26 -2.61
C GLU A 168 -11.32 2.72 -3.09
N THR A 169 -11.74 3.04 -4.31
CA THR A 169 -11.79 4.41 -4.83
C THR A 169 -12.71 5.30 -3.98
N THR A 170 -13.88 4.79 -3.61
CA THR A 170 -14.81 5.50 -2.75
C THR A 170 -14.24 5.66 -1.33
N ARG A 171 -13.63 4.61 -0.78
CA ARG A 171 -12.96 4.64 0.53
C ARG A 171 -11.81 5.64 0.56
N GLU A 172 -11.07 5.78 -0.54
CA GLU A 172 -10.03 6.79 -0.66
C GLU A 172 -10.60 8.21 -0.59
N LYS A 173 -11.63 8.51 -1.39
CA LYS A 173 -12.27 9.83 -1.36
C LYS A 173 -12.80 10.17 0.04
N LEU A 174 -13.38 9.19 0.74
CA LEU A 174 -13.78 9.33 2.14
C LEU A 174 -12.57 9.58 3.05
N THR A 175 -11.48 8.85 2.87
CA THR A 175 -10.26 9.00 3.67
C THR A 175 -9.62 10.37 3.50
N LEU A 176 -9.64 10.94 2.30
CA LEU A 176 -9.13 12.27 2.04
C LEU A 176 -9.98 13.39 2.68
N ARG A 177 -11.32 13.22 2.72
CA ARG A 177 -12.25 14.23 3.23
C ARG A 177 -12.49 14.18 4.72
N LEU A 178 -12.52 12.99 5.28
CA LEU A 178 -12.83 12.80 6.70
C LEU A 178 -11.58 12.95 7.56
N HIS A 179 -11.75 13.35 8.80
CA HIS A 179 -10.66 13.67 9.71
C HIS A 179 -10.59 12.71 10.90
N GLN A 180 -9.49 12.78 11.64
CA GLN A 180 -9.21 11.99 12.84
C GLN A 180 -9.32 10.47 12.59
N GLU A 181 -9.97 9.73 13.48
CA GLU A 181 -10.09 8.27 13.46
C GLU A 181 -11.24 7.76 12.55
N LEU A 182 -12.09 8.65 12.04
CA LEU A 182 -13.29 8.25 11.30
C LEU A 182 -12.98 7.45 10.02
N PRO A 183 -12.00 7.83 9.18
CA PRO A 183 -11.64 7.06 7.99
C PRO A 183 -11.30 5.59 8.29
N TYR A 184 -10.68 5.34 9.44
CA TYR A 184 -10.28 3.99 9.86
C TYR A 184 -11.44 3.13 10.40
N GLN A 185 -12.59 3.76 10.63
CA GLN A 185 -13.79 3.11 11.16
C GLN A 185 -14.88 2.90 10.09
N LEU A 186 -14.56 3.21 8.83
CA LEU A 186 -15.46 3.04 7.70
C LEU A 186 -15.01 1.88 6.83
N THR A 187 -15.98 1.15 6.26
CA THR A 187 -15.78 0.16 5.22
C THR A 187 -16.74 0.44 4.07
N VAL A 188 -16.31 0.26 2.85
CA VAL A 188 -17.13 0.43 1.64
C VAL A 188 -17.24 -0.90 0.94
N GLU A 189 -18.44 -1.28 0.53
CA GLU A 189 -18.72 -2.47 -0.26
C GLU A 189 -19.56 -2.10 -1.47
N THR A 190 -19.26 -2.68 -2.63
CA THR A 190 -20.07 -2.50 -3.84
C THR A 190 -21.10 -3.62 -3.91
N GLU A 191 -22.36 -3.28 -3.67
CA GLU A 191 -23.49 -4.22 -3.62
C GLU A 191 -24.02 -4.55 -5.02
N ALA A 192 -24.26 -3.51 -5.85
CA ALA A 192 -24.75 -3.71 -7.21
C ALA A 192 -23.86 -3.00 -8.24
N TRP A 193 -23.76 -3.61 -9.40
CA TRP A 193 -23.01 -3.11 -10.55
C TRP A 193 -23.80 -3.37 -11.81
N GLU A 194 -24.26 -2.31 -12.46
CA GLU A 194 -25.01 -2.36 -13.70
C GLU A 194 -24.24 -1.59 -14.78
N GLU A 195 -23.91 -2.25 -15.86
CA GLU A 195 -23.38 -1.60 -17.06
C GLU A 195 -24.53 -1.14 -17.95
N ARG A 196 -24.54 0.13 -18.30
CA ARG A 196 -25.52 0.68 -19.24
C ARG A 196 -25.00 0.59 -20.66
N LYS A 197 -25.93 0.54 -21.62
CA LYS A 197 -25.62 0.44 -23.05
C LYS A 197 -24.80 1.63 -23.60
N ASP A 198 -24.80 2.76 -22.90
CA ASP A 198 -24.05 3.97 -23.21
C ASP A 198 -22.63 3.98 -22.63
N GLY A 199 -22.17 2.88 -22.03
CA GLY A 199 -20.88 2.76 -21.36
C GLY A 199 -20.85 3.36 -19.96
N ALA A 200 -21.91 3.99 -19.48
CA ALA A 200 -22.02 4.46 -18.10
C ALA A 200 -22.35 3.29 -17.16
N GLY A 201 -21.72 3.26 -16.00
CA GLY A 201 -21.99 2.24 -14.98
C GLY A 201 -22.74 2.82 -13.79
N LYS A 202 -23.84 2.19 -13.39
CA LYS A 202 -24.47 2.46 -12.10
C LYS A 202 -23.86 1.53 -11.05
N ARG A 203 -23.47 2.07 -9.93
CA ARG A 203 -22.84 1.33 -8.82
C ARG A 203 -23.53 1.70 -7.53
N ASP A 204 -24.15 0.73 -6.88
CA ASP A 204 -24.72 0.92 -5.56
C ASP A 204 -23.70 0.45 -4.52
N GLN A 205 -23.34 1.34 -3.61
CA GLN A 205 -22.31 1.07 -2.61
C GLN A 205 -22.86 1.30 -1.21
N LEU A 206 -22.49 0.43 -0.28
CA LEU A 206 -22.76 0.55 1.13
C LEU A 206 -21.54 1.07 1.88
N ILE A 207 -21.74 2.07 2.71
CA ILE A 207 -20.71 2.62 3.59
C ILE A 207 -21.08 2.24 5.01
N TYR A 208 -20.30 1.32 5.59
CA TYR A 208 -20.49 0.88 6.97
C TYR A 208 -19.66 1.75 7.90
N GLY A 209 -20.29 2.27 8.94
CA GLY A 209 -19.64 2.99 10.03
C GLY A 209 -19.77 2.20 11.34
N ARG A 210 -18.76 2.27 12.19
CA ARG A 210 -18.75 1.56 13.48
C ARG A 210 -19.79 2.05 14.47
N ARG A 211 -20.28 3.30 14.32
CA ARG A 211 -21.24 3.95 15.22
C ARG A 211 -22.29 4.70 14.42
N ASP A 212 -23.51 4.80 14.92
CA ASP A 212 -24.62 5.52 14.26
C ASP A 212 -24.29 6.98 13.95
N GLY A 213 -23.57 7.66 14.85
CA GLY A 213 -23.13 9.04 14.64
C GLY A 213 -22.22 9.25 13.41
N HIS A 214 -21.58 8.20 12.91
CA HIS A 214 -20.73 8.29 11.71
C HIS A 214 -21.55 8.61 10.46
N LYS A 215 -22.79 8.13 10.37
CA LYS A 215 -23.70 8.38 9.25
C LYS A 215 -23.88 9.87 8.98
N GLY A 216 -24.16 10.65 10.02
CA GLY A 216 -24.35 12.09 9.89
C GLY A 216 -23.09 12.82 9.38
N ILE A 217 -21.91 12.40 9.84
CA ILE A 217 -20.62 12.99 9.43
C ILE A 217 -20.30 12.62 7.98
N VAL A 218 -20.51 11.36 7.58
CA VAL A 218 -20.28 10.88 6.21
C VAL A 218 -21.21 11.56 5.21
N LEU A 219 -22.48 11.75 5.57
CA LEU A 219 -23.44 12.47 4.73
C LEU A 219 -23.06 13.94 4.60
N GLY A 220 -22.66 14.57 5.69
CA GLY A 220 -22.43 16.01 5.76
C GLY A 220 -23.73 16.83 5.77
N LYS A 221 -23.63 18.13 5.94
CA LYS A 221 -24.77 19.04 5.95
C LYS A 221 -25.50 19.00 4.60
N GLY A 222 -26.77 18.61 4.61
CA GLY A 222 -27.57 18.48 3.38
C GLY A 222 -27.08 17.45 2.36
N GLY A 223 -26.26 16.49 2.78
CA GLY A 223 -25.71 15.48 1.88
C GLY A 223 -24.49 15.94 1.05
N GLU A 224 -23.91 17.09 1.37
CA GLU A 224 -22.79 17.69 0.61
C GLU A 224 -21.55 16.80 0.56
N SER A 225 -21.21 16.18 1.70
CA SER A 225 -20.00 15.35 1.78
C SER A 225 -20.13 14.09 0.92
N ILE A 226 -21.25 13.38 1.01
CA ILE A 226 -21.46 12.16 0.23
C ILE A 226 -21.60 12.46 -1.26
N LYS A 227 -22.24 13.57 -1.63
CA LYS A 227 -22.34 14.00 -3.03
C LYS A 227 -20.97 14.21 -3.66
N ALA A 228 -20.05 14.86 -2.96
CA ALA A 228 -18.72 15.11 -3.45
C ALA A 228 -17.79 13.85 -3.48
N VAL A 229 -18.17 12.79 -2.76
CA VAL A 229 -17.50 11.48 -2.86
C VAL A 229 -18.02 10.69 -4.07
N SER A 230 -19.28 10.88 -4.44
CA SER A 230 -19.95 10.18 -5.55
C SER A 230 -19.64 10.78 -6.93
N THR A 231 -19.04 11.96 -6.98
CA THR A 231 -18.59 12.64 -8.22
C THR A 231 -17.15 12.28 -8.53
#